data_158ea77d0d8bb9c9769daee90a081c44
#
_entry.id   158ea77d0d8bb9c9769daee90a081c44
#
_cell.length_a   1.000
_cell.length_b   1.000
_cell.length_c   1.000
_cell.angle_alpha   90.00
_cell.angle_beta   90.00
_cell.angle_gamma   90.00
#
_symmetry.space_group_name_H-M   'P 1'
#
loop_
_entity.id
_entity.type
_entity.pdbx_description
1 polymer ?
#
loop_
_entity_poly.entity_id
_entity_poly.type
_entity_poly.pdbx_seq_one_letter_code
_entity_poly.pdbx_strand_id
1 'polypeptide(L)'
;MAELKNDRFLLALERKPVDVTPVWMMRQAGRYLPEYKEVRSKAGDFMSLCKNKELACEVTIQPLERYDLDAAILFSDILTIPDAMGLGLYFETGEGPR
;
A
#
# COMPACT_ATOMS: atom_id res chain seq x y z
N MET A 1 22.92 -2.70 6.18
CA MET A 1 21.58 -3.03 5.65
C MET A 1 21.22 -4.45 6.06
N ALA A 2 19.97 -4.68 6.48
CA ALA A 2 19.55 -6.03 6.84
C ALA A 2 19.53 -6.94 5.61
N GLU A 3 19.94 -8.20 5.81
CA GLU A 3 19.86 -9.21 4.76
C GLU A 3 18.40 -9.60 4.53
N LEU A 4 17.98 -9.65 3.27
CA LEU A 4 16.62 -10.05 2.91
C LEU A 4 16.50 -11.57 2.88
N LYS A 5 15.45 -12.10 3.50
CA LYS A 5 15.13 -13.53 3.42
C LYS A 5 14.58 -13.92 2.05
N ASN A 6 13.92 -12.98 1.38
CA ASN A 6 13.35 -13.16 0.06
C ASN A 6 13.81 -12.00 -0.83
N ASP A 7 14.65 -12.29 -1.79
CA ASP A 7 15.22 -11.32 -2.72
C ASP A 7 14.74 -11.51 -4.17
N ARG A 8 13.68 -12.31 -4.38
CA ARG A 8 13.16 -12.62 -5.72
C ARG A 8 12.89 -11.39 -6.55
N PHE A 9 12.25 -10.39 -5.96
CA PHE A 9 11.91 -9.16 -6.67
C PHE A 9 13.17 -8.42 -7.13
N LEU A 10 14.17 -8.31 -6.25
CA LEU A 10 15.43 -7.65 -6.57
C LEU A 10 16.20 -8.42 -7.65
N LEU A 11 16.26 -9.74 -7.55
CA LEU A 11 16.91 -10.58 -8.57
C LEU A 11 16.24 -10.40 -9.94
N ALA A 12 14.90 -10.35 -9.97
CA ALA A 12 14.17 -10.13 -11.22
C ALA A 12 14.48 -8.77 -11.83
N LEU A 13 14.59 -7.73 -11.00
CA LEU A 13 14.97 -6.39 -11.46
C LEU A 13 16.37 -6.37 -12.04
N GLU A 14 17.28 -7.17 -11.51
CA GLU A 14 18.65 -7.31 -12.01
C GLU A 14 18.76 -8.27 -13.19
N ARG A 15 17.64 -8.82 -13.68
CA ARG A 15 17.57 -9.82 -14.75
C ARG A 15 18.32 -11.11 -14.42
N LYS A 16 18.39 -11.45 -13.14
CA LYS A 16 18.97 -12.71 -12.66
C LYS A 16 17.89 -13.79 -12.59
N PRO A 17 18.29 -15.09 -12.67
CA PRO A 17 17.34 -16.17 -12.53
C PRO A 17 16.61 -16.14 -11.17
N VAL A 18 15.32 -16.43 -11.18
CA VAL A 18 14.50 -16.56 -9.97
C VAL A 18 13.80 -17.92 -10.00
N ASP A 19 13.50 -18.46 -8.81
CA ASP A 19 12.82 -19.75 -8.69
C ASP A 19 11.37 -19.70 -9.15
N VAL A 20 10.67 -18.60 -8.85
CA VAL A 20 9.30 -18.35 -9.31
C VAL A 20 9.16 -16.86 -9.62
N THR A 21 8.15 -16.51 -10.43
CA THR A 21 7.86 -15.11 -10.73
C THR A 21 7.47 -14.38 -9.44
N PRO A 22 8.16 -13.28 -9.09
CA PRO A 22 7.78 -12.50 -7.91
C PRO A 22 6.41 -11.86 -8.08
N VAL A 23 5.63 -11.82 -6.99
CA VAL A 23 4.25 -11.35 -6.99
C VAL A 23 4.08 -10.28 -5.92
N TRP A 24 3.40 -9.21 -6.30
CA TRP A 24 2.82 -8.21 -5.41
C TRP A 24 1.32 -8.17 -5.64
N MET A 25 0.55 -8.05 -4.57
CA MET A 25 -0.89 -7.95 -4.66
C MET A 25 -1.32 -6.49 -4.63
N MET A 26 -2.06 -6.07 -5.66
CA MET A 26 -2.51 -4.69 -5.80
C MET A 26 -3.28 -4.21 -4.56
N ARG A 27 -3.24 -2.91 -4.27
CA ARG A 27 -3.86 -2.32 -3.09
C ARG A 27 -5.33 -2.69 -2.89
N GLN A 28 -6.06 -3.06 -3.95
CA GLN A 28 -7.43 -3.54 -3.80
C GLN A 28 -7.53 -4.71 -2.81
N ALA A 29 -6.47 -5.46 -2.60
CA ALA A 29 -6.43 -6.49 -1.57
C ALA A 29 -6.78 -5.93 -0.20
N GLY A 30 -6.41 -4.67 0.09
CA GLY A 30 -6.75 -4.00 1.34
C GLY A 30 -8.24 -3.80 1.52
N ARG A 31 -8.99 -3.60 0.44
CA ARG A 31 -10.42 -3.27 0.52
C ARG A 31 -11.27 -4.39 1.10
N TYR A 32 -10.88 -5.63 0.95
CA TYR A 32 -11.62 -6.76 1.47
C TYR A 32 -11.02 -7.39 2.72
N LEU A 33 -9.85 -6.94 3.16
CA LEU A 33 -9.24 -7.42 4.40
C LEU A 33 -9.97 -6.81 5.61
N PRO A 34 -10.43 -7.63 6.56
CA PRO A 34 -11.08 -7.09 7.76
C PRO A 34 -10.19 -6.13 8.54
N GLU A 35 -8.91 -6.46 8.69
CA GLU A 35 -7.92 -5.62 9.37
C GLU A 35 -7.74 -4.25 8.69
N TYR A 36 -7.80 -4.18 7.36
CA TYR A 36 -7.76 -2.91 6.64
C TYR A 36 -9.00 -2.06 6.96
N LYS A 37 -10.17 -2.67 6.93
CA LYS A 37 -11.42 -1.97 7.21
C LYS A 37 -11.43 -1.38 8.62
N GLU A 38 -10.87 -2.10 9.58
CA GLU A 38 -10.73 -1.62 10.95
C GLU A 38 -9.84 -0.39 11.04
N VAL A 39 -8.66 -0.42 10.43
CA VAL A 39 -7.73 0.72 10.42
C VAL A 39 -8.33 1.90 9.66
N ARG A 40 -8.97 1.64 8.53
CA ARG A 40 -9.63 2.67 7.72
C ARG A 40 -10.71 3.41 8.54
N SER A 41 -11.47 2.66 9.32
CA SER A 41 -12.49 3.21 10.21
C SER A 41 -11.87 4.11 11.29
N LYS A 42 -10.75 3.69 11.88
CA LYS A 42 -10.03 4.47 12.90
C LYS A 42 -9.46 5.78 12.31
N ALA A 43 -9.02 5.74 11.07
CA ALA A 43 -8.46 6.92 10.40
C ALA A 43 -9.51 7.98 10.07
N GLY A 44 -10.77 7.59 9.93
CA GLY A 44 -11.88 8.46 9.59
C GLY A 44 -12.10 8.59 8.09
N ASP A 45 -11.12 9.08 7.32
CA ASP A 45 -11.21 9.20 5.87
C ASP A 45 -9.93 8.70 5.19
N PHE A 46 -9.99 8.60 3.86
CA PHE A 46 -8.91 8.04 3.05
C PHE A 46 -7.62 8.87 3.13
N MET A 47 -7.73 10.20 3.01
CA MET A 47 -6.56 11.07 3.05
C MET A 47 -5.91 11.10 4.43
N SER A 48 -6.71 11.04 5.49
CA SER A 48 -6.19 10.93 6.86
C SER A 48 -5.39 9.64 7.04
N LEU A 49 -5.85 8.53 6.44
CA LEU A 49 -5.11 7.27 6.45
C LEU A 49 -3.78 7.40 5.71
N CYS A 50 -3.78 8.00 4.52
CA CYS A 50 -2.56 8.22 3.73
C CYS A 50 -1.54 9.11 4.44
N LYS A 51 -2.00 10.11 5.18
CA LYS A 51 -1.16 11.10 5.86
C LYS A 51 -0.69 10.66 7.25
N ASN A 52 -1.26 9.60 7.81
CA ASN A 52 -0.85 9.06 9.10
C ASN A 52 0.21 7.99 8.89
N LYS A 53 1.45 8.29 9.27
CA LYS A 53 2.60 7.40 9.02
C LYS A 53 2.47 6.03 9.69
N GLU A 54 1.92 5.98 10.89
CA GLU A 54 1.72 4.72 11.62
C GLU A 54 0.67 3.85 10.95
N LEU A 55 -0.49 4.45 10.62
CA LEU A 55 -1.58 3.72 9.98
C LEU A 55 -1.25 3.33 8.54
N ALA A 56 -0.58 4.20 7.78
CA ALA A 56 -0.13 3.88 6.43
C ALA A 56 0.85 2.71 6.43
N CYS A 57 1.78 2.69 7.38
CA CYS A 57 2.70 1.57 7.57
C CYS A 57 1.94 0.28 7.90
N GLU A 58 1.01 0.35 8.84
CA GLU A 58 0.21 -0.80 9.26
C GLU A 58 -0.54 -1.43 8.09
N VAL A 59 -1.27 -0.63 7.30
CA VAL A 59 -2.02 -1.17 6.15
C VAL A 59 -1.12 -1.65 5.01
N THR A 60 0.10 -1.12 4.91
CA THR A 60 1.09 -1.61 3.94
C THR A 60 1.55 -3.02 4.30
N ILE A 61 1.71 -3.30 5.58
CA ILE A 61 2.23 -4.58 6.08
C ILE A 61 1.15 -5.66 6.13
N GLN A 62 -0.11 -5.30 6.35
CA GLN A 62 -1.21 -6.27 6.52
C GLN A 62 -1.28 -7.35 5.43
N PRO A 63 -1.21 -7.02 4.11
CA PRO A 63 -1.20 -8.06 3.09
C PRO A 63 0.01 -8.99 3.17
N LEU A 64 1.17 -8.47 3.59
CA LEU A 64 2.38 -9.28 3.75
C LEU A 64 2.27 -10.28 4.88
N GLU A 65 1.54 -9.94 5.94
CA GLU A 65 1.30 -10.84 7.07
C GLU A 65 0.30 -11.94 6.72
N ARG A 66 -0.66 -11.63 5.84
CA ARG A 66 -1.72 -12.57 5.46
C ARG A 66 -1.32 -13.45 4.28
N TYR A 67 -0.51 -12.95 3.36
CA TYR A 67 -0.12 -13.64 2.13
C TYR A 67 1.41 -13.66 2.01
N ASP A 68 1.92 -14.70 1.36
CA ASP A 68 3.35 -14.83 1.09
C ASP A 68 3.70 -14.06 -0.20
N LEU A 69 3.80 -12.74 -0.09
CA LEU A 69 4.09 -11.86 -1.21
C LEU A 69 5.59 -11.57 -1.31
N ASP A 70 6.06 -11.24 -2.51
CA ASP A 70 7.47 -10.98 -2.79
C ASP A 70 7.83 -9.49 -2.70
N ALA A 71 6.84 -8.62 -2.65
CA ALA A 71 7.04 -7.17 -2.60
C ALA A 71 5.88 -6.49 -1.91
N ALA A 72 6.13 -5.25 -1.46
CA ALA A 72 5.09 -4.38 -0.93
C ALA A 72 5.23 -3.00 -1.55
N ILE A 73 4.10 -2.32 -1.71
CA ILE A 73 4.08 -0.91 -2.11
C ILE A 73 3.47 -0.12 -0.98
N LEU A 74 4.16 0.95 -0.57
CA LEU A 74 3.68 1.83 0.48
C LEU A 74 2.25 2.31 0.18
N PHE A 75 1.37 2.19 1.17
CA PHE A 75 0.00 2.66 1.03
C PHE A 75 -0.04 4.16 0.73
N SER A 76 -0.65 4.51 -0.38
CA SER A 76 -0.74 5.89 -0.87
C SER A 76 -1.81 5.98 -1.96
N ASP A 77 -1.85 7.10 -2.67
CA ASP A 77 -2.72 7.33 -3.81
C ASP A 77 -2.00 8.15 -4.87
N ILE A 78 -2.45 8.06 -6.10
CA ILE A 78 -1.89 8.83 -7.21
C ILE A 78 -2.08 10.34 -7.03
N LEU A 79 -3.01 10.75 -6.17
CA LEU A 79 -3.35 12.14 -5.92
C LEU A 79 -2.65 12.75 -4.70
N THR A 80 -1.78 12.00 -4.00
CA THR A 80 -1.06 12.53 -2.83
C THR A 80 -0.11 13.65 -3.21
N ILE A 81 0.55 13.56 -4.36
CA ILE A 81 1.44 14.62 -4.84
C ILE A 81 0.65 15.87 -5.23
N PRO A 82 -0.41 15.81 -6.05
CA PRO A 82 -1.26 16.97 -6.31
C PRO A 82 -1.81 17.63 -5.03
N ASP A 83 -2.23 16.83 -4.05
CA ASP A 83 -2.71 17.34 -2.76
C ASP A 83 -1.60 18.09 -2.02
N ALA A 84 -0.40 17.54 -1.96
CA ALA A 84 0.76 18.17 -1.32
C ALA A 84 1.18 19.47 -2.03
N MET A 85 0.89 19.58 -3.32
CA MET A 85 1.15 20.80 -4.12
C MET A 85 0.09 21.88 -3.91
N GLY A 86 -0.93 21.61 -3.10
CA GLY A 86 -1.95 22.62 -2.76
C GLY A 86 -3.10 22.74 -3.75
N LEU A 87 -3.39 21.67 -4.53
CA LEU A 87 -4.47 21.70 -5.52
C LEU A 87 -5.87 21.53 -4.93
N GLY A 88 -6.00 21.41 -3.60
CA GLY A 88 -7.29 21.41 -2.93
C GLY A 88 -8.10 20.15 -3.11
N LEU A 89 -7.44 19.01 -3.12
CA LEU A 89 -8.10 17.70 -3.25
C LEU A 89 -9.05 17.42 -2.09
N TYR A 90 -10.25 16.93 -2.41
CA TYR A 90 -11.19 16.40 -1.43
C TYR A 90 -11.97 15.24 -2.04
N PHE A 91 -12.62 14.43 -1.18
CA PHE A 91 -13.40 13.29 -1.62
C PHE A 91 -14.87 13.47 -1.28
N GLU A 92 -15.72 13.39 -2.30
CA GLU A 92 -17.17 13.33 -2.12
C GLU A 92 -17.58 11.90 -1.78
N THR A 93 -18.46 11.75 -0.79
CA THR A 93 -18.94 10.42 -0.40
C THR A 93 -19.64 9.74 -1.58
N GLY A 94 -19.11 8.60 -1.98
CA GLY A 94 -19.66 7.82 -3.10
C GLY A 94 -19.31 8.32 -4.49
N GLU A 95 -18.63 9.47 -4.62
CA GLU A 95 -18.30 10.06 -5.93
C GLU A 95 -16.80 10.09 -6.24
N GLY A 96 -15.95 9.81 -5.24
CA GLY A 96 -14.51 9.83 -5.41
C GLY A 96 -13.88 11.22 -5.30
N PRO A 97 -12.65 11.40 -5.82
CA PRO A 97 -11.92 12.66 -5.68
C PRO A 97 -12.49 13.81 -6.51
N ARG A 98 -12.36 15.03 -5.97
CA ARG A 98 -12.71 16.29 -6.61
C ARG A 98 -11.57 17.29 -6.49
#